data_0fea518e6ca0fc987131a222c53055b7
#
_entry.id   0fea518e6ca0fc987131a222c53055b7
#
_cell.length_a   1.000
_cell.length_b   1.000
_cell.length_c   1.000
_cell.angle_alpha   90.00
_cell.angle_beta   90.00
_cell.angle_gamma   90.00
#
_symmetry.space_group_name_H-M   'P 1'
#
loop_
_entity.id
_entity.type
_entity.pdbx_description
1 polymer ?
#
loop_
_entity_poly.entity_id
_entity_poly.type
_entity_poly.pdbx_seq_one_letter_code
_entity_poly.pdbx_strand_id
1 'polypeptide(L)'
;MGFVGLVCTAALCIFVFHKAFREQAWAALENEADLVAAGCEQIDTPSQLSSYVNSNLRITLIASDGTVLFESATSQQMENHLSRPEIQAAMQNGVGRDRRDSQTLGYETYYYAMLLPDGNILRVAQDSETIWSI
;
A
#
# COMPACT_ATOMS: atom_id res chain seq x y z
N MET A 1 -17.51 -19.53 -35.76
CA MET A 1 -16.96 -20.39 -34.70
C MET A 1 -15.59 -19.90 -34.21
N GLY A 2 -14.61 -19.63 -35.10
CA GLY A 2 -13.29 -19.18 -34.70
C GLY A 2 -13.24 -17.80 -34.02
N PHE A 3 -14.17 -16.90 -34.38
CA PHE A 3 -14.22 -15.56 -33.79
C PHE A 3 -14.56 -15.59 -32.30
N VAL A 4 -15.51 -16.43 -31.88
CA VAL A 4 -15.91 -16.54 -30.47
C VAL A 4 -14.77 -17.12 -29.64
N GLY A 5 -14.08 -18.14 -30.15
CA GLY A 5 -12.93 -18.73 -29.46
C GLY A 5 -11.78 -17.74 -29.30
N LEU A 6 -11.53 -16.90 -30.31
CA LEU A 6 -10.50 -15.88 -30.27
C LEU A 6 -10.81 -14.82 -29.21
N VAL A 7 -12.05 -14.35 -29.12
CA VAL A 7 -12.48 -13.36 -28.13
C VAL A 7 -12.36 -13.92 -26.72
N CYS A 8 -12.76 -15.17 -26.48
CA CYS A 8 -12.63 -15.82 -25.17
C CYS A 8 -11.17 -15.97 -24.75
N THR A 9 -10.29 -16.33 -25.69
CA THR A 9 -8.85 -16.46 -25.42
C THR A 9 -8.24 -15.10 -25.08
N ALA A 10 -8.57 -14.05 -25.80
CA ALA A 10 -8.08 -12.70 -25.52
C ALA A 10 -8.56 -12.21 -24.15
N ALA A 11 -9.85 -12.44 -23.79
CA ALA A 11 -10.38 -12.06 -22.50
C ALA A 11 -9.67 -12.80 -21.36
N LEU A 12 -9.38 -14.10 -21.53
CA LEU A 12 -8.67 -14.90 -20.56
C LEU A 12 -7.23 -14.40 -20.39
N CYS A 13 -6.54 -14.07 -21.46
CA CYS A 13 -5.18 -13.52 -21.41
C CYS A 13 -5.13 -12.20 -20.66
N ILE A 14 -6.09 -11.31 -20.90
CA ILE A 14 -6.20 -10.03 -20.19
C ILE A 14 -6.46 -10.26 -18.71
N PHE A 15 -7.34 -11.17 -18.36
CA PHE A 15 -7.62 -11.51 -16.97
C PHE A 15 -6.38 -12.04 -16.25
N VAL A 16 -5.66 -12.98 -16.85
CA VAL A 16 -4.45 -13.57 -16.29
C VAL A 16 -3.36 -12.49 -16.13
N PHE A 17 -3.22 -11.62 -17.12
CA PHE A 17 -2.25 -10.52 -17.08
C PHE A 17 -2.55 -9.57 -15.91
N HIS A 18 -3.79 -9.15 -15.74
CA HIS A 18 -4.18 -8.26 -14.65
C HIS A 18 -3.97 -8.90 -13.29
N LYS A 19 -4.30 -10.19 -13.15
CA LYS A 19 -4.09 -10.93 -11.92
C LYS A 19 -2.61 -11.00 -11.58
N ALA A 20 -1.77 -11.36 -12.54
CA ALA A 20 -0.32 -11.44 -12.35
C ALA A 20 0.28 -10.07 -12.01
N PHE A 21 -0.19 -9.02 -12.66
CA PHE A 21 0.24 -7.65 -12.38
C PHE A 21 -0.09 -7.25 -10.94
N ARG A 22 -1.31 -7.52 -10.47
CA ARG A 22 -1.73 -7.20 -9.10
C ARG A 22 -0.92 -7.96 -8.06
N GLU A 23 -0.67 -9.24 -8.29
CA GLU A 23 0.15 -10.06 -7.38
C GLU A 23 1.58 -9.53 -7.30
N GLN A 24 2.15 -9.13 -8.44
CA GLN A 24 3.49 -8.55 -8.50
C GLN A 24 3.53 -7.18 -7.79
N ALA A 25 2.49 -6.37 -7.97
CA ALA A 25 2.38 -5.08 -7.29
C ALA A 25 2.33 -5.25 -5.77
N TRP A 26 1.55 -6.23 -5.29
CA TRP A 26 1.49 -6.53 -3.86
C TRP A 26 2.83 -7.02 -3.32
N ALA A 27 3.51 -7.90 -4.05
CA ALA A 27 4.81 -8.42 -3.63
C ALA A 27 5.86 -7.30 -3.54
N ALA A 28 5.89 -6.40 -4.51
CA ALA A 28 6.80 -5.26 -4.50
C ALA A 28 6.52 -4.33 -3.33
N LEU A 29 5.25 -4.06 -3.05
CA LEU A 29 4.85 -3.19 -1.96
C LEU A 29 5.16 -3.81 -0.60
N GLU A 30 4.97 -5.11 -0.45
CA GLU A 30 5.33 -5.86 0.75
C GLU A 30 6.84 -5.78 1.01
N ASN A 31 7.67 -5.93 -0.02
CA ASN A 31 9.12 -5.81 0.11
C ASN A 31 9.53 -4.41 0.57
N GLU A 32 8.90 -3.37 0.02
CA GLU A 32 9.15 -1.99 0.45
C GLU A 32 8.74 -1.78 1.90
N ALA A 33 7.61 -2.35 2.32
CA ALA A 33 7.13 -2.28 3.69
C ALA A 33 8.13 -2.93 4.65
N ASP A 34 8.66 -4.10 4.30
CA ASP A 34 9.64 -4.81 5.12
C ASP A 34 10.92 -3.99 5.30
N LEU A 35 11.39 -3.34 4.24
CA LEU A 35 12.58 -2.49 4.31
C LEU A 35 12.35 -1.28 5.21
N VAL A 36 11.21 -0.62 5.08
CA VAL A 36 10.87 0.54 5.92
C VAL A 36 10.67 0.10 7.37
N ALA A 37 10.04 -1.05 7.60
CA ALA A 37 9.84 -1.60 8.94
C ALA A 37 11.17 -1.86 9.65
N ALA A 38 12.15 -2.40 8.93
CA ALA A 38 13.49 -2.59 9.48
C ALA A 38 14.11 -1.25 9.88
N GLY A 39 13.89 -0.21 9.07
CA GLY A 39 14.33 1.14 9.40
C GLY A 39 13.63 1.72 10.63
N CYS A 40 12.37 1.39 10.85
CA CYS A 40 11.61 1.87 12.00
C CYS A 40 12.21 1.45 13.34
N GLU A 41 12.90 0.33 13.39
CA GLU A 41 13.55 -0.15 14.61
C GLU A 41 14.76 0.72 15.00
N GLN A 42 15.30 1.51 14.06
CA GLN A 42 16.49 2.30 14.24
C GLN A 42 16.24 3.79 14.42
N ILE A 43 14.98 4.21 14.31
CA ILE A 43 14.61 5.63 14.45
C ILE A 43 14.18 5.93 15.88
N ASP A 44 14.48 7.17 16.32
CA ASP A 44 14.10 7.64 17.65
C ASP A 44 12.77 8.41 17.62
N THR A 45 12.48 9.06 16.49
CA THR A 45 11.25 9.85 16.30
C THR A 45 10.60 9.51 14.96
N PRO A 46 9.27 9.59 14.85
CA PRO A 46 8.57 9.27 13.60
C PRO A 46 9.03 10.14 12.41
N SER A 47 9.43 11.37 12.65
CA SER A 47 9.89 12.28 11.58
C SER A 47 11.13 11.77 10.85
N GLN A 48 11.91 10.90 11.45
CA GLN A 48 13.08 10.28 10.80
C GLN A 48 12.71 9.36 9.64
N LEU A 49 11.45 8.96 9.55
CA LEU A 49 10.96 8.19 8.41
C LEU A 49 11.05 8.96 7.09
N SER A 50 11.19 10.27 7.14
CA SER A 50 11.35 11.09 5.92
C SER A 50 12.55 10.66 5.07
N SER A 51 13.57 10.05 5.67
CA SER A 51 14.75 9.56 4.94
C SER A 51 14.46 8.33 4.09
N TYR A 52 13.36 7.62 4.34
CA TYR A 52 12.95 6.44 3.59
C TYR A 52 11.94 6.78 2.49
N VAL A 53 11.47 8.02 2.44
CA VAL A 53 10.45 8.45 1.47
C VAL A 53 11.10 8.68 0.10
N ASN A 54 10.47 8.17 -0.95
CA ASN A 54 10.80 8.52 -2.32
C ASN A 54 9.52 8.98 -3.03
N SER A 55 9.64 9.50 -4.24
CA SER A 55 8.52 10.05 -5.00
C SER A 55 7.43 9.03 -5.33
N ASN A 56 7.74 7.74 -5.24
CA ASN A 56 6.84 6.68 -5.67
C ASN A 56 6.18 5.96 -4.50
N LEU A 57 6.65 6.17 -3.28
CA LEU A 57 6.18 5.46 -2.10
C LEU A 57 5.66 6.43 -1.06
N ARG A 58 4.40 6.26 -0.66
CA ARG A 58 3.80 7.00 0.43
C ARG A 58 3.92 6.16 1.71
N ILE A 59 4.40 6.78 2.78
CA ILE A 59 4.63 6.12 4.06
C ILE A 59 3.77 6.80 5.13
N THR A 60 3.05 5.99 5.90
CA THR A 60 2.24 6.46 7.03
C THR A 60 2.58 5.61 8.25
N LEU A 61 2.88 6.23 9.37
CA LEU A 61 3.03 5.55 10.65
C LEU A 61 1.84 5.90 11.54
N ILE A 62 1.19 4.89 12.10
CA ILE A 62 -0.08 5.03 12.81
C ILE A 62 0.05 4.37 14.18
N ALA A 63 -0.38 5.10 15.22
CA ALA A 63 -0.41 4.53 16.56
C ALA A 63 -1.54 3.51 16.72
N SER A 64 -1.49 2.71 17.77
CA SER A 64 -2.49 1.67 18.03
C SER A 64 -3.92 2.20 18.21
N ASP A 65 -4.08 3.48 18.54
CA ASP A 65 -5.38 4.14 18.65
C ASP A 65 -5.85 4.78 17.34
N GLY A 66 -5.07 4.64 16.26
CA GLY A 66 -5.38 5.19 14.95
C GLY A 66 -4.83 6.59 14.69
N THR A 67 -4.15 7.20 15.67
CA THR A 67 -3.52 8.52 15.49
C THR A 67 -2.38 8.42 14.48
N VAL A 68 -2.37 9.32 13.50
CA VAL A 68 -1.31 9.38 12.49
C VAL A 68 -0.09 10.08 13.09
N LEU A 69 1.01 9.33 13.24
CA LEU A 69 2.26 9.81 13.80
C LEU A 69 3.18 10.41 12.74
N PHE A 70 3.12 9.89 11.53
CA PHE A 70 3.90 10.37 10.38
C PHE A 70 3.13 10.12 9.09
N GLU A 71 3.18 11.07 8.18
CA GLU A 71 2.59 10.96 6.83
C GLU A 71 3.50 11.66 5.83
N SER A 72 3.99 10.91 4.83
CA SER A 72 4.92 11.46 3.84
C SER A 72 4.28 12.46 2.88
N ALA A 73 2.96 12.37 2.68
CA ALA A 73 2.25 13.22 1.71
C ALA A 73 1.97 14.63 2.21
N THR A 74 1.96 14.84 3.54
CA THR A 74 1.65 16.14 4.13
C THR A 74 2.27 16.26 5.52
N SER A 75 2.62 17.48 5.93
CA SER A 75 3.03 17.78 7.30
C SER A 75 1.85 18.15 8.21
N GLN A 76 0.65 18.31 7.63
CA GLN A 76 -0.54 18.61 8.41
C GLN A 76 -1.03 17.38 9.16
N GLN A 77 -1.59 17.59 10.36
CA GLN A 77 -2.18 16.49 11.12
C GLN A 77 -3.37 15.92 10.36
N MET A 78 -3.36 14.61 10.18
CA MET A 78 -4.43 13.89 9.50
C MET A 78 -5.46 13.38 10.51
N GLU A 79 -6.66 13.12 10.01
CA GLU A 79 -7.71 12.49 10.80
C GLU A 79 -7.29 11.07 11.22
N ASN A 80 -7.96 10.55 12.25
CA ASN A 80 -7.69 9.21 12.77
C ASN A 80 -7.97 8.15 11.70
N HIS A 81 -7.06 7.19 11.57
CA HIS A 81 -7.12 6.15 10.54
C HIS A 81 -7.59 4.78 11.05
N LEU A 82 -8.06 4.70 12.32
CA LEU A 82 -8.41 3.41 12.92
C LEU A 82 -9.45 2.62 12.11
N SER A 83 -10.39 3.30 11.47
CA SER A 83 -11.46 2.67 10.71
C SER A 83 -11.05 2.17 9.32
N ARG A 84 -9.84 2.47 8.87
CA ARG A 84 -9.38 2.04 7.53
C ARG A 84 -9.28 0.52 7.48
N PRO A 85 -9.75 -0.14 6.39
CA PRO A 85 -9.77 -1.60 6.31
C PRO A 85 -8.38 -2.25 6.48
N GLU A 86 -7.34 -1.70 5.85
CA GLU A 86 -5.99 -2.23 5.97
C GLU A 86 -5.44 -2.09 7.39
N ILE A 87 -5.82 -1.04 8.11
CA ILE A 87 -5.39 -0.81 9.48
C ILE A 87 -6.07 -1.81 10.42
N GLN A 88 -7.38 -2.01 10.27
CA GLN A 88 -8.12 -3.01 11.04
C GLN A 88 -7.57 -4.41 10.81
N ALA A 89 -7.29 -4.76 9.55
CA ALA A 89 -6.72 -6.06 9.21
C ALA A 89 -5.33 -6.25 9.81
N ALA A 90 -4.48 -5.23 9.76
CA ALA A 90 -3.14 -5.29 10.35
C ALA A 90 -3.21 -5.50 11.86
N MET A 91 -4.14 -4.82 12.55
CA MET A 91 -4.31 -4.98 13.99
C MET A 91 -4.77 -6.39 14.37
N GLN A 92 -5.62 -7.01 13.55
CA GLN A 92 -6.19 -8.33 13.83
C GLN A 92 -5.29 -9.47 13.40
N ASN A 93 -4.58 -9.33 12.28
CA ASN A 93 -3.87 -10.43 11.61
C ASN A 93 -2.37 -10.19 11.45
N GLY A 94 -1.88 -9.00 11.83
CA GLY A 94 -0.49 -8.62 11.65
C GLY A 94 -0.21 -7.89 10.35
N VAL A 95 -0.99 -8.16 9.30
CA VAL A 95 -0.90 -7.48 7.99
C VAL A 95 -2.29 -7.18 7.47
N GLY A 96 -2.40 -6.15 6.66
CA GLY A 96 -3.63 -5.78 5.98
C GLY A 96 -3.36 -5.19 4.61
N ARG A 97 -4.28 -5.41 3.69
CA ARG A 97 -4.21 -4.89 2.32
C ARG A 97 -5.53 -4.26 1.96
N ASP A 98 -5.47 -3.19 1.18
CA ASP A 98 -6.65 -2.61 0.57
C ASP A 98 -6.28 -1.95 -0.75
N ARG A 99 -7.23 -1.92 -1.67
CA ARG A 99 -7.07 -1.28 -2.97
C ARG A 99 -8.24 -0.34 -3.15
N ARG A 100 -7.94 0.92 -3.41
CA ARG A 100 -8.96 1.96 -3.58
C ARG A 100 -8.82 2.61 -4.94
N ASP A 101 -9.95 2.80 -5.60
CA ASP A 101 -9.99 3.48 -6.89
C ASP A 101 -10.08 4.99 -6.68
N SER A 102 -9.27 5.74 -7.42
CA SER A 102 -9.44 7.18 -7.51
C SER A 102 -10.53 7.48 -8.53
N GLN A 103 -11.66 8.04 -8.07
CA GLN A 103 -12.76 8.39 -8.96
C GLN A 103 -12.42 9.55 -9.89
N THR A 104 -11.47 10.38 -9.50
CA THR A 104 -11.12 11.61 -10.22
C THR A 104 -9.97 11.39 -11.19
N LEU A 105 -8.98 10.54 -10.84
CA LEU A 105 -7.73 10.42 -11.56
C LEU A 105 -7.60 9.14 -12.38
N GLY A 106 -8.56 8.20 -12.24
CA GLY A 106 -8.62 6.98 -13.05
C GLY A 106 -7.55 5.94 -12.75
N TYR A 107 -6.92 5.99 -11.58
CA TYR A 107 -5.96 4.97 -11.16
C TYR A 107 -6.36 4.34 -9.82
N GLU A 108 -5.78 3.18 -9.52
CA GLU A 108 -5.96 2.50 -8.24
C GLU A 108 -4.79 2.81 -7.31
N THR A 109 -5.06 2.88 -6.00
CA THR A 109 -4.03 2.98 -4.98
C THR A 109 -4.00 1.68 -4.16
N TYR A 110 -2.81 1.12 -4.04
CA TYR A 110 -2.56 -0.10 -3.26
C TYR A 110 -2.04 0.29 -1.89
N TYR A 111 -2.68 -0.20 -0.84
CA TYR A 111 -2.29 0.02 0.57
C TYR A 111 -1.87 -1.30 1.19
N TYR A 112 -0.71 -1.32 1.80
CA TYR A 112 -0.22 -2.45 2.58
C TYR A 112 0.14 -1.96 3.97
N ALA A 113 -0.42 -2.58 5.00
CA ALA A 113 -0.19 -2.21 6.39
C ALA A 113 0.37 -3.41 7.16
N MET A 114 1.27 -3.15 8.10
CA MET A 114 1.83 -4.17 8.96
C MET A 114 1.93 -3.68 10.39
N LEU A 115 1.64 -4.58 11.33
CA LEU A 115 1.78 -4.33 12.75
C LEU A 115 3.24 -4.46 13.14
N LEU A 116 3.79 -3.40 13.75
CA LEU A 116 5.17 -3.40 14.23
C LEU A 116 5.26 -3.95 15.66
N PRO A 117 6.47 -4.39 16.10
CA PRO A 117 6.63 -4.94 17.43
C PRO A 117 6.24 -4.00 18.57
N ASP A 118 6.34 -2.67 18.37
CA ASP A 118 5.98 -1.67 19.37
C ASP A 118 4.47 -1.38 19.45
N GLY A 119 3.66 -2.04 18.60
CA GLY A 119 2.22 -1.82 18.56
C GLY A 119 1.78 -0.76 17.57
N ASN A 120 2.69 -0.01 16.97
CA ASN A 120 2.37 0.91 15.88
C ASN A 120 2.11 0.15 14.59
N ILE A 121 1.46 0.80 13.64
CA ILE A 121 1.16 0.21 12.34
C ILE A 121 1.86 1.04 11.28
N LEU A 122 2.66 0.35 10.45
CA LEU A 122 3.29 0.95 9.28
C LEU A 122 2.41 0.68 8.07
N ARG A 123 2.05 1.73 7.33
CA ARG A 123 1.32 1.60 6.07
C ARG A 123 2.15 2.20 4.94
N VAL A 124 2.33 1.45 3.86
CA VAL A 124 2.93 1.91 2.63
C VAL A 124 1.89 1.89 1.53
N ALA A 125 1.98 2.82 0.59
CA ALA A 125 1.02 2.93 -0.49
C ALA A 125 1.70 3.33 -1.79
N GLN A 126 1.19 2.81 -2.91
CA GLN A 126 1.61 3.16 -4.25
C GLN A 126 0.40 3.23 -5.17
N ASP A 127 0.43 4.19 -6.10
CA ASP A 127 -0.58 4.31 -7.13
C ASP A 127 -0.25 3.40 -8.31
N SER A 128 -1.27 2.84 -8.95
CA SER A 128 -1.09 2.00 -10.13
C SER A 128 -0.45 2.76 -11.29
N GLU A 129 -0.69 4.06 -11.40
CA GLU A 129 -0.03 4.89 -12.41
C GLU A 129 1.48 4.85 -12.24
N THR A 130 1.97 4.98 -10.99
CA THR A 130 3.40 4.88 -10.69
C THR A 130 3.95 3.50 -11.01
N ILE A 131 3.20 2.44 -10.69
CA ILE A 131 3.60 1.06 -10.95
C ILE A 131 3.70 0.80 -12.46
N TRP A 132 2.73 1.31 -13.24
CA TRP A 132 2.71 1.13 -14.70
C TRP A 132 3.80 1.93 -15.42
N SER A 133 4.30 3.01 -14.84
CA SER A 133 5.29 3.89 -15.48
C SER A 133 6.71 3.35 -15.44
N ILE A 134 6.91 2.24 -14.77
CA ILE A 134 8.18 1.54 -14.74
C ILE A 134 8.24 0.57 -15.93
#